data_fa76c0771f83c221974c6ad4f33e57ff
#
_entry.id   fa76c0771f83c221974c6ad4f33e57ff
#
_cell.length_a   1.000
_cell.length_b   1.000
_cell.length_c   1.000
_cell.angle_alpha   90.00
_cell.angle_beta   90.00
_cell.angle_gamma   90.00
#
_symmetry.space_group_name_H-M   'P 1'
#
loop_
_entity.id
_entity.type
_entity.pdbx_description
1 polymer ?
#
loop_
_entity_poly.entity_id
_entity_poly.type
_entity_poly.pdbx_seq_one_letter_code
_entity_poly.pdbx_strand_id
1 'polypeptide(L)' 'LSRSSAASDVYKRQLIDLGVEKEIITKSGSFFSYGDIRLGQGRDSTRKFLKEDKAIFNEIEKKIREAE' A
#
# COMPACT_ATOMS: atom_id res chain seq x y z
N LEU A 1 23.64 2.07 -3.09
CA LEU A 1 22.98 2.61 -3.10
C LEU A 1 21.99 2.68 -4.02
N SER A 2 21.95 2.24 -4.79
CA SER A 2 21.12 2.36 -5.63
C SER A 2 20.03 1.56 -5.56
N ARG A 3 19.09 1.71 -5.17
CA ARG A 3 18.12 1.02 -5.07
C ARG A 3 17.44 0.90 -6.22
N SER A 4 17.48 0.63 -7.09
CA SER A 4 17.04 0.51 -8.24
C SER A 4 15.65 0.14 -8.52
N SER A 5 15.27 -0.01 -9.70
CA SER A 5 13.93 -0.23 -10.08
C SER A 5 13.42 -1.57 -9.73
N ALA A 6 14.26 -2.54 -9.67
CA ALA A 6 13.85 -3.87 -9.26
C ALA A 6 13.30 -3.82 -7.85
N ALA A 7 13.90 -3.00 -7.01
CA ALA A 7 13.42 -2.85 -5.66
C ALA A 7 12.06 -2.19 -5.64
N SER A 8 11.79 -1.33 -6.61
CA SER A 8 10.50 -0.68 -6.67
C SER A 8 9.39 -1.68 -6.91
N ASP A 9 9.60 -2.63 -7.80
CA ASP A 9 8.57 -3.62 -8.08
C ASP A 9 8.28 -4.46 -6.84
N VAL A 10 9.32 -4.89 -6.17
CA VAL A 10 9.15 -5.68 -4.94
C VAL A 10 8.44 -4.83 -3.89
N TYR A 11 8.83 -3.57 -3.80
CA TYR A 11 8.23 -2.68 -2.84
C TYR A 11 6.75 -2.50 -3.10
N LYS A 12 6.36 -2.40 -4.38
CA LYS A 12 4.95 -2.24 -4.70
C LYS A 12 4.16 -3.45 -4.26
N ARG A 13 4.72 -4.64 -4.40
CA ARG A 13 4.01 -5.84 -3.99
C ARG A 13 3.88 -5.90 -2.48
N GLN A 14 4.86 -5.41 -1.77
CA GLN A 14 4.84 -5.48 -0.32
C GLN A 14 4.18 -4.27 0.31
N LEU A 15 3.80 -3.30 -0.48
CA LEU A 15 3.25 -2.07 0.05
C LEU A 15 2.01 -2.33 0.90
N ILE A 16 1.13 -3.19 0.43
CA ILE A 16 -0.10 -3.50 1.16
C ILE A 16 0.24 -4.19 2.47
N ASP A 17 1.13 -5.18 2.41
CA ASP A 17 1.50 -5.91 3.61
C ASP A 17 2.18 -4.99 4.62
N LEU A 18 3.09 -4.16 4.15
CA LEU A 18 3.78 -3.23 5.03
C LEU A 18 2.81 -2.22 5.62
N GLY A 19 1.87 -1.75 4.82
CA GLY A 19 0.88 -0.82 5.31
C GLY A 19 0.03 -1.42 6.41
N VAL A 20 -0.36 -2.66 6.24
CA VAL A 20 -1.15 -3.35 7.25
C VAL A 20 -0.31 -3.58 8.50
N GLU A 21 0.93 -3.98 8.31
CA GLU A 21 1.81 -4.25 9.44
C GLU A 21 2.07 -3.00 10.27
N LYS A 22 2.19 -1.88 9.62
CA LYS A 22 2.44 -0.62 10.32
C LYS A 22 1.14 0.11 10.69
N GLU A 23 0.03 -0.57 10.47
CA GLU A 23 -1.29 -0.02 10.81
C GLU A 23 -1.61 1.24 10.01
N ILE A 24 -0.99 1.44 8.90
CA ILE A 24 -1.33 2.51 7.99
C ILE A 24 -2.56 2.10 7.20
N ILE A 25 -2.60 0.85 6.77
CA ILE A 25 -3.75 0.30 6.09
C ILE A 25 -4.49 -0.59 7.08
N THR A 26 -5.78 -0.39 7.19
CA THR A 26 -6.62 -1.18 8.08
C THR A 26 -7.19 -2.36 7.31
N LYS A 27 -7.00 -3.55 7.86
CA LYS A 27 -7.55 -4.74 7.26
C LYS A 27 -8.74 -5.19 8.10
N SER A 28 -9.92 -5.21 7.51
CA SER A 28 -11.12 -5.64 8.20
C SER A 28 -11.72 -6.78 7.41
N GLY A 29 -11.57 -8.01 7.91
CA GLY A 29 -11.99 -9.18 7.17
C GLY A 29 -11.22 -9.27 5.87
N SER A 30 -11.92 -9.19 4.76
CA SER A 30 -11.26 -9.22 3.46
C SER A 30 -11.04 -7.83 2.88
N PHE A 31 -11.48 -6.79 3.59
CA PHE A 31 -11.38 -5.44 3.05
C PHE A 31 -10.16 -4.72 3.56
N PHE A 32 -9.56 -3.94 2.69
CA PHE A 32 -8.46 -3.06 3.06
C PHE A 32 -8.94 -1.62 2.96
N SER A 33 -8.54 -0.82 3.93
CA SER A 33 -8.92 0.59 3.95
C SER A 33 -7.72 1.44 4.36
N TYR A 34 -7.71 2.67 3.88
CA TYR A 34 -6.68 3.61 4.28
C TYR A 34 -7.39 4.80 4.88
N GLY A 35 -7.36 4.91 6.19
CA GLY A 35 -8.15 5.92 6.87
C GLY A 35 -9.61 5.73 6.58
N ASP A 36 -10.23 6.73 5.98
CA ASP A 36 -11.64 6.64 5.61
C ASP A 36 -11.81 6.15 4.19
N ILE A 37 -10.75 5.86 3.49
CA ILE A 37 -10.81 5.46 2.09
C ILE A 37 -10.78 3.96 1.97
N ARG A 38 -11.80 3.41 1.32
CA ARG A 38 -11.83 1.96 1.12
C ARG A 38 -11.01 1.61 -0.11
N LEU A 39 -10.00 0.81 0.09
CA LEU A 39 -9.10 0.44 -1.00
C LEU A 39 -9.66 -0.69 -1.85
N GLY A 40 -10.23 -1.70 -1.21
CA GLY A 40 -10.79 -2.79 -1.98
C GLY A 40 -10.92 -4.05 -1.16
N GLN A 41 -11.55 -5.05 -1.75
CA GLN A 41 -11.73 -6.33 -1.10
C GLN A 41 -10.61 -7.25 -1.59
N GLY A 42 -9.74 -7.64 -0.71
CA GLY A 42 -8.63 -8.49 -1.06
C GLY A 42 -7.46 -7.71 -1.63
N ARG A 43 -6.32 -8.37 -1.73
CA ARG A 43 -5.12 -7.71 -2.20
C ARG A 43 -5.20 -7.32 -3.66
N ASP A 44 -5.80 -8.15 -4.47
CA ASP A 44 -5.88 -7.86 -5.90
C ASP A 44 -6.65 -6.59 -6.16
N SER A 45 -7.81 -6.44 -5.52
CA SER A 45 -8.60 -5.23 -5.69
C SER A 45 -7.87 -4.02 -5.15
N THR A 46 -7.19 -4.18 -4.02
CA THR A 46 -6.45 -3.09 -3.43
C THR A 46 -5.31 -2.64 -4.34
N ARG A 47 -4.58 -3.60 -4.90
CA ARG A 47 -3.49 -3.26 -5.82
C ARG A 47 -4.02 -2.54 -7.04
N LYS A 48 -5.14 -3.00 -7.56
CA LYS A 48 -5.73 -2.36 -8.72
C LYS A 48 -6.14 -0.94 -8.41
N PHE A 49 -6.74 -0.73 -7.24
CA PHE A 49 -7.12 0.60 -6.81
C PHE A 49 -5.91 1.51 -6.71
N LEU A 50 -4.85 1.02 -6.10
CA LEU A 50 -3.64 1.82 -5.92
C LEU A 50 -2.98 2.11 -7.25
N LYS A 51 -3.10 1.20 -8.20
CA LYS A 51 -2.53 1.40 -9.51
C LYS A 51 -3.25 2.52 -10.24
N GLU A 52 -4.56 2.61 -10.05
CA GLU A 52 -5.35 3.64 -10.70
C GLU A 52 -5.29 4.96 -9.96
N ASP A 53 -5.23 4.91 -8.64
CA ASP A 53 -5.20 6.12 -7.83
C ASP A 53 -3.81 6.28 -7.25
N LYS A 54 -2.93 6.86 -8.03
CA LYS A 54 -1.54 7.00 -7.61
C LYS A 54 -1.38 7.97 -6.45
N ALA A 55 -2.31 8.89 -6.29
CA ALA A 55 -2.23 9.82 -5.17
C ALA A 55 -2.29 9.06 -3.85
N ILE A 56 -3.22 8.13 -3.73
CA ILE A 56 -3.34 7.33 -2.53
C ILE A 56 -2.13 6.41 -2.38
N PHE A 57 -1.68 5.85 -3.49
CA PHE A 57 -0.51 4.98 -3.47
C PHE A 57 0.71 5.72 -2.92
N ASN A 58 0.93 6.93 -3.41
CA ASN A 58 2.07 7.72 -2.96
C ASN A 58 1.93 8.10 -1.49
N GLU A 59 0.72 8.39 -1.05
CA GLU A 59 0.49 8.73 0.33
C GLU A 59 0.84 7.57 1.26
N ILE A 60 0.37 6.39 0.91
CA ILE A 60 0.64 5.20 1.70
C ILE A 60 2.14 4.92 1.72
N GLU A 61 2.77 5.02 0.56
CA GLU A 61 4.20 4.79 0.46
C GLU A 61 4.97 5.75 1.35
N LYS A 62 4.58 7.01 1.32
CA LYS A 62 5.26 8.01 2.12
C LYS A 62 5.12 7.69 3.61
N LYS A 63 3.94 7.29 4.04
CA LYS A 63 3.73 6.98 5.43
C LYS A 63 4.53 5.76 5.87
N ILE A 64 4.65 4.79 4.99
CA ILE A 64 5.45 3.60 5.30
C ILE A 64 6.91 4.00 5.49
N ARG A 65 7.41 4.86 4.61
CA ARG A 65 8.78 5.32 4.73
C ARG A 65 9.01 6.09 6.01
N GLU A 66 8.06 6.91 6.39
CA GLU A 66 8.21 7.70 7.61
C GLU A 66 8.13 6.81 8.84
N ALA A 67 7.41 5.71 8.74
CA ALA A 67 7.26 4.80 9.86
C ALA A 67 8.48 3.89 10.05
N GLU A 68 9.32 3.81 9.03
CA GLU A 68 10.54 3.03 9.17
C GLU A 68 11.61 3.85 9.92
#